data_e1cc3a044418b35fb527e3c0674c1163
#
_entry.id   e1cc3a044418b35fb527e3c0674c1163
#
_cell.length_a   1.000
_cell.length_b   1.000
_cell.length_c   1.000
_cell.angle_alpha   90.00
_cell.angle_beta   90.00
_cell.angle_gamma   90.00
#
_symmetry.space_group_name_H-M   'P 1'
#
loop_
_entity.id
_entity.type
_entity.pdbx_description
1 polymer ?
#
loop_
_entity_poly.entity_id
_entity_poly.type
_entity_poly.pdbx_seq_one_letter_code
_entity_poly.pdbx_strand_id
1 'polypeptide(L)'
;RYGNYIGGEFVPPVKGQYFTNTSPVNGQPIAEFPRSTAEDIDKALDAAHAAADAWGRTSVQERSNILLKIADRIEQNLELLAVTETWDNGKAVRETLNADIPLAADHFRYFAGCIRAQEGSAAEINDSTVAYHIHEPLGVVGQIIPWNFPLLMAAWKLAPALAAGNCVVLKPAEQTPLGICVLLELIGDLLPPGVLNVVQGFGREAGEALATSKRIAKIAFTGSTPVGSHILKCAAENIIPSTVELGGKSPNIYFEDIMQAEPAFIEKAAEGLVLAFFNQGEVCTCPSRALVQESIYPAFMEEVLKKVRAIKRGDPLDTETMVGAQASQQQYEKILSYLDIAQQEGAELLAGGXVEKLEGNLASGYYIQPTLLKGHNGMRVFQEEIFGPVVGVTTFKDEAEALAIANDTEYGLGAGLWTRDINRAYRMGRGIKAGRVWTNCYHLYPAHAAFGGYKKSGVGRETHKMMLDHYQQTKNLLVSYDINPLGFF
;
A
#
# COMPACT_ATOMS: atom_id res chain seq x y z
N ARG A 1 -26.63 -4.18 4.18
CA ARG A 1 -26.43 -2.82 3.65
C ARG A 1 -25.72 -1.97 4.71
N TYR A 2 -24.65 -1.30 4.30
CA TYR A 2 -23.90 -0.42 5.17
C TYR A 2 -24.18 1.04 4.82
N GLY A 3 -23.91 1.94 5.79
CA GLY A 3 -23.91 3.37 5.55
C GLY A 3 -22.49 3.93 5.48
N ASN A 4 -22.38 5.22 5.28
CA ASN A 4 -21.12 5.92 5.50
C ASN A 4 -20.91 6.07 7.00
N TYR A 5 -19.65 6.06 7.43
CA TYR A 5 -19.33 6.22 8.85
C TYR A 5 -18.95 7.67 9.09
N ILE A 6 -19.85 8.45 9.67
CA ILE A 6 -19.67 9.89 9.82
C ILE A 6 -20.06 10.27 11.24
N GLY A 7 -19.16 10.95 11.93
CA GLY A 7 -19.44 11.45 13.26
C GLY A 7 -19.69 10.35 14.29
N GLY A 8 -19.08 9.17 14.08
CA GLY A 8 -19.16 8.08 15.04
C GLY A 8 -20.28 7.10 14.81
N GLU A 9 -21.01 7.23 13.69
CA GLU A 9 -22.11 6.28 13.43
C GLU A 9 -22.30 6.09 11.93
N PHE A 10 -22.87 4.94 11.57
CA PHE A 10 -23.21 4.67 10.17
C PHE A 10 -24.49 5.40 9.81
N VAL A 11 -24.42 6.14 8.68
CA VAL A 11 -25.55 6.95 8.21
C VAL A 11 -25.79 6.67 6.74
N PRO A 12 -27.02 6.78 6.23
CA PRO A 12 -27.28 6.55 4.82
C PRO A 12 -26.70 7.66 3.95
N PRO A 13 -26.43 7.37 2.67
CA PRO A 13 -25.99 8.43 1.77
C PRO A 13 -27.10 9.46 1.55
N VAL A 14 -26.70 10.70 1.34
CA VAL A 14 -27.66 11.81 1.22
C VAL A 14 -28.69 11.53 0.11
N LYS A 15 -28.24 11.01 -1.02
CA LYS A 15 -29.14 10.77 -2.17
C LYS A 15 -29.74 9.36 -2.17
N GLY A 16 -29.47 8.57 -1.15
CA GLY A 16 -30.07 7.25 -1.01
C GLY A 16 -29.63 6.24 -2.04
N GLN A 17 -28.51 6.45 -2.71
CA GLN A 17 -28.02 5.56 -3.74
C GLN A 17 -26.96 4.63 -3.17
N TYR A 18 -26.97 3.38 -3.66
CA TYR A 18 -26.06 2.33 -3.20
C TYR A 18 -25.48 1.60 -4.40
N PHE A 19 -24.37 0.93 -4.17
CA PHE A 19 -23.81 0.00 -5.14
C PHE A 19 -23.58 -1.34 -4.44
N THR A 20 -23.57 -2.39 -5.25
CA THR A 20 -23.37 -3.75 -4.76
C THR A 20 -21.93 -4.14 -4.96
N ASN A 21 -21.29 -4.67 -3.90
CA ASN A 21 -19.97 -5.24 -4.12
C ASN A 21 -20.08 -6.75 -4.29
N THR A 22 -19.22 -7.26 -5.16
CA THR A 22 -19.20 -8.66 -5.55
C THR A 22 -17.91 -9.28 -5.04
N SER A 23 -18.03 -10.48 -4.44
CA SER A 23 -16.81 -11.17 -4.00
C SER A 23 -16.10 -11.77 -5.20
N PRO A 24 -14.80 -11.55 -5.33
CA PRO A 24 -14.04 -12.22 -6.38
C PRO A 24 -13.89 -13.72 -6.14
N VAL A 25 -14.16 -14.19 -4.93
CA VAL A 25 -14.05 -15.60 -4.60
C VAL A 25 -15.03 -16.44 -5.43
N ASN A 26 -16.27 -15.95 -5.58
CA ASN A 26 -17.30 -16.72 -6.28
C ASN A 26 -18.11 -15.89 -7.27
N GLY A 27 -17.78 -14.61 -7.45
CA GLY A 27 -18.50 -13.76 -8.39
C GLY A 27 -19.89 -13.35 -7.93
N GLN A 28 -20.23 -13.55 -6.65
CA GLN A 28 -21.57 -13.28 -6.15
C GLN A 28 -21.60 -12.03 -5.28
N PRO A 29 -22.75 -11.35 -5.22
CA PRO A 29 -22.86 -10.17 -4.36
C PRO A 29 -22.66 -10.51 -2.90
N ILE A 30 -22.03 -9.59 -2.15
CA ILE A 30 -21.87 -9.72 -0.71
C ILE A 30 -22.79 -8.75 0.01
N ALA A 31 -22.75 -7.46 -0.34
CA ALA A 31 -23.43 -6.43 0.41
C ALA A 31 -23.58 -5.18 -0.45
N GLU A 32 -24.33 -4.21 0.07
CA GLU A 32 -24.52 -2.92 -0.59
C GLU A 32 -23.85 -1.82 0.23
N PHE A 33 -23.31 -0.84 -0.47
CA PHE A 33 -22.57 0.27 0.13
C PHE A 33 -23.02 1.60 -0.50
N PRO A 34 -22.89 2.72 0.21
CA PRO A 34 -23.31 4.01 -0.35
C PRO A 34 -22.57 4.38 -1.60
N ARG A 35 -23.31 4.82 -2.60
CA ARG A 35 -22.74 5.51 -3.75
C ARG A 35 -22.82 7.00 -3.46
N SER A 36 -21.78 7.50 -2.81
CA SER A 36 -21.80 8.83 -2.22
C SER A 36 -21.46 9.92 -3.22
N THR A 37 -21.92 11.13 -2.91
CA THR A 37 -21.70 12.32 -3.71
C THR A 37 -20.87 13.31 -2.91
N ALA A 38 -20.64 14.49 -3.49
CA ALA A 38 -19.94 15.58 -2.82
C ALA A 38 -20.65 16.00 -1.54
N GLU A 39 -21.98 15.86 -1.47
CA GLU A 39 -22.70 16.20 -0.25
C GLU A 39 -22.31 15.30 0.91
N ASP A 40 -22.10 14.00 0.63
CA ASP A 40 -21.66 13.08 1.66
C ASP A 40 -20.25 13.42 2.14
N ILE A 41 -19.38 13.78 1.22
CA ILE A 41 -18.03 14.22 1.58
C ILE A 41 -18.12 15.47 2.46
N ASP A 42 -18.97 16.43 2.12
CA ASP A 42 -19.10 17.64 2.94
C ASP A 42 -19.63 17.32 4.34
N LYS A 43 -20.57 16.38 4.47
CA LYS A 43 -21.02 15.97 5.79
C LYS A 43 -19.90 15.37 6.62
N ALA A 44 -19.07 14.52 5.98
CA ALA A 44 -17.93 13.93 6.68
C ALA A 44 -16.93 15.00 7.08
N LEU A 45 -16.70 15.98 6.21
CA LEU A 45 -15.79 17.08 6.53
C LEU A 45 -16.36 17.95 7.66
N ASP A 46 -17.68 18.15 7.69
CA ASP A 46 -18.30 18.86 8.82
C ASP A 46 -17.97 18.15 10.14
N ALA A 47 -18.14 16.83 10.17
CA ALA A 47 -17.88 16.08 11.39
C ALA A 47 -16.40 16.14 11.77
N ALA A 48 -15.52 16.04 10.77
CA ALA A 48 -14.09 16.07 11.03
C ALA A 48 -13.66 17.43 11.55
N HIS A 49 -14.17 18.51 10.95
CA HIS A 49 -13.81 19.86 11.41
C HIS A 49 -14.36 20.13 12.82
N ALA A 50 -15.53 19.59 13.15
CA ALA A 50 -16.06 19.76 14.50
C ALA A 50 -15.19 19.07 15.54
N ALA A 51 -14.51 17.99 15.18
CA ALA A 51 -13.68 17.23 16.11
C ALA A 51 -12.23 17.69 16.13
N ALA A 52 -11.78 18.45 15.12
CA ALA A 52 -10.35 18.63 14.87
C ALA A 52 -9.63 19.37 15.99
N ASP A 53 -10.23 20.42 16.54
CA ASP A 53 -9.55 21.21 17.55
C ASP A 53 -9.33 20.40 18.82
N ALA A 54 -10.38 19.73 19.30
CA ALA A 54 -10.26 18.93 20.53
C ALA A 54 -9.30 17.78 20.35
N TRP A 55 -9.39 17.07 19.23
CA TRP A 55 -8.50 15.93 18.98
C TRP A 55 -7.04 16.37 18.88
N GLY A 56 -6.80 17.46 18.16
CA GLY A 56 -5.43 17.98 17.98
C GLY A 56 -4.80 18.46 19.26
N ARG A 57 -5.61 18.80 20.26
CA ARG A 57 -5.12 19.24 21.56
C ARG A 57 -5.03 18.13 22.60
N THR A 58 -5.42 16.90 22.26
CA THR A 58 -5.22 15.77 23.18
C THR A 58 -3.72 15.54 23.37
N SER A 59 -3.37 14.94 24.50
CA SER A 59 -1.99 14.62 24.75
C SER A 59 -1.52 13.49 23.82
N VAL A 60 -0.21 13.43 23.56
CA VAL A 60 0.32 12.32 22.79
C VAL A 60 0.10 11.00 23.53
N GLN A 61 0.09 11.04 24.86
CA GLN A 61 -0.17 9.84 25.65
C GLN A 61 -1.57 9.30 25.39
N GLU A 62 -2.55 10.17 25.35
CA GLU A 62 -3.92 9.76 25.09
C GLU A 62 -4.07 9.14 23.70
N ARG A 63 -3.49 9.78 22.68
CA ARG A 63 -3.57 9.27 21.32
C ARG A 63 -2.81 7.95 21.18
N SER A 64 -1.62 7.87 21.78
CA SER A 64 -0.86 6.63 21.77
C SER A 64 -1.65 5.48 22.39
N ASN A 65 -2.27 5.73 23.55
CA ASN A 65 -3.05 4.68 24.21
C ASN A 65 -4.22 4.23 23.35
N ILE A 66 -4.88 5.14 22.65
CA ILE A 66 -5.98 4.77 21.76
C ILE A 66 -5.48 3.90 20.62
N LEU A 67 -4.35 4.25 20.03
CA LEU A 67 -3.79 3.45 18.96
C LEU A 67 -3.42 2.05 19.43
N LEU A 68 -2.89 1.92 20.65
CA LEU A 68 -2.61 0.61 21.21
C LEU A 68 -3.87 -0.21 21.38
N LYS A 69 -4.96 0.42 21.82
CA LYS A 69 -6.23 -0.29 21.96
C LYS A 69 -6.78 -0.71 20.60
N ILE A 70 -6.61 0.12 19.58
CA ILE A 70 -7.02 -0.26 18.22
C ILE A 70 -6.27 -1.52 17.79
N ALA A 71 -4.95 -1.55 18.01
CA ALA A 71 -4.15 -2.71 17.66
C ALA A 71 -4.64 -3.96 18.41
N ASP A 72 -4.96 -3.81 19.70
CA ASP A 72 -5.46 -4.93 20.48
C ASP A 72 -6.79 -5.45 19.92
N ARG A 73 -7.71 -4.54 19.56
CA ARG A 73 -8.99 -4.96 18.98
C ARG A 73 -8.78 -5.68 17.67
N ILE A 74 -7.85 -5.23 16.86
CA ILE A 74 -7.54 -5.92 15.60
C ILE A 74 -7.05 -7.34 15.87
N GLU A 75 -6.13 -7.50 16.82
CA GLU A 75 -5.61 -8.83 17.14
C GLU A 75 -6.67 -9.73 17.77
N GLN A 76 -7.51 -9.17 18.62
CA GLN A 76 -8.57 -9.95 19.26
C GLN A 76 -9.60 -10.45 18.25
N ASN A 77 -9.65 -9.83 17.07
CA ASN A 77 -10.60 -10.18 16.02
C ASN A 77 -9.89 -10.60 14.74
N LEU A 78 -8.72 -11.20 14.91
CA LEU A 78 -7.87 -11.56 13.77
C LEU A 78 -8.60 -12.42 12.74
N GLU A 79 -9.24 -13.49 13.19
CA GLU A 79 -9.88 -14.41 12.26
C GLU A 79 -11.04 -13.73 11.53
N LEU A 80 -11.86 -12.98 12.26
CA LEU A 80 -12.98 -12.28 11.63
C LEU A 80 -12.50 -11.35 10.54
N LEU A 81 -11.50 -10.54 10.85
CA LEU A 81 -10.99 -9.56 9.88
C LEU A 81 -10.32 -10.26 8.70
N ALA A 82 -9.58 -11.34 8.97
CA ALA A 82 -8.90 -12.06 7.89
C ALA A 82 -9.90 -12.70 6.93
N VAL A 83 -10.94 -13.34 7.47
CA VAL A 83 -11.95 -13.97 6.62
C VAL A 83 -12.71 -12.91 5.83
N THR A 84 -13.06 -11.80 6.49
CA THR A 84 -13.74 -10.70 5.81
C THR A 84 -12.89 -10.17 4.65
N GLU A 85 -11.61 -9.96 4.89
CA GLU A 85 -10.72 -9.43 3.85
C GLU A 85 -10.64 -10.39 2.67
N THR A 86 -10.57 -11.69 2.94
CA THR A 86 -10.54 -12.69 1.88
C THR A 86 -11.81 -12.66 1.04
N TRP A 87 -12.97 -12.60 1.66
CA TRP A 87 -14.23 -12.50 0.91
C TRP A 87 -14.30 -11.23 0.08
N ASP A 88 -13.83 -10.13 0.65
CA ASP A 88 -13.94 -8.81 0.03
C ASP A 88 -12.99 -8.67 -1.17
N ASN A 89 -11.75 -9.17 -1.01
CA ASN A 89 -10.67 -8.91 -1.97
C ASN A 89 -10.34 -10.13 -2.83
N GLY A 90 -10.57 -11.33 -2.34
CA GLY A 90 -10.23 -12.56 -3.06
C GLY A 90 -8.89 -13.16 -2.69
N LYS A 91 -8.07 -12.46 -1.91
CA LYS A 91 -6.75 -12.99 -1.55
C LYS A 91 -6.89 -14.18 -0.61
N ALA A 92 -5.87 -15.02 -0.57
CA ALA A 92 -5.88 -16.23 0.22
C ALA A 92 -5.95 -15.92 1.72
N VAL A 93 -6.79 -16.66 2.44
CA VAL A 93 -6.89 -16.46 3.89
C VAL A 93 -5.56 -16.78 4.60
N ARG A 94 -4.76 -17.65 4.00
CA ARG A 94 -3.40 -17.91 4.48
C ARG A 94 -2.61 -16.60 4.61
N GLU A 95 -2.77 -15.69 3.64
CA GLU A 95 -2.07 -14.41 3.69
C GLU A 95 -2.74 -13.43 4.63
N THR A 96 -4.06 -13.35 4.64
CA THR A 96 -4.71 -12.38 5.53
C THR A 96 -4.49 -12.73 7.00
N LEU A 97 -4.47 -14.01 7.34
CA LEU A 97 -4.20 -14.45 8.72
C LEU A 97 -2.76 -14.20 9.14
N ASN A 98 -1.81 -14.39 8.25
CA ASN A 98 -0.39 -14.41 8.63
C ASN A 98 0.37 -13.16 8.23
N ALA A 99 -0.20 -12.31 7.39
CA ALA A 99 0.49 -11.09 6.94
C ALA A 99 -0.36 -9.84 7.12
N ASP A 100 -1.48 -9.73 6.40
CA ASP A 100 -2.22 -8.47 6.32
C ASP A 100 -2.68 -7.97 7.69
N ILE A 101 -3.40 -8.81 8.43
CA ILE A 101 -4.02 -8.35 9.66
C ILE A 101 -2.98 -8.16 10.77
N PRO A 102 -2.03 -9.09 10.98
CA PRO A 102 -0.97 -8.83 11.96
C PRO A 102 -0.15 -7.57 11.66
N LEU A 103 0.15 -7.30 10.39
CA LEU A 103 0.88 -6.09 10.04
C LEU A 103 0.06 -4.84 10.31
N ALA A 104 -1.25 -4.89 10.06
CA ALA A 104 -2.11 -3.75 10.34
C ALA A 104 -2.05 -3.40 11.84
N ALA A 105 -2.17 -4.41 12.71
CA ALA A 105 -2.07 -4.18 14.15
C ALA A 105 -0.72 -3.59 14.51
N ASP A 106 0.35 -4.13 13.94
CA ASP A 106 1.70 -3.67 14.27
C ASP A 106 1.94 -2.24 13.87
N HIS A 107 1.35 -1.79 12.76
CA HIS A 107 1.52 -0.40 12.34
C HIS A 107 0.89 0.56 13.34
N PHE A 108 -0.28 0.22 13.89
CA PHE A 108 -0.86 1.05 14.93
C PHE A 108 0.04 1.08 16.18
N ARG A 109 0.62 -0.05 16.55
CA ARG A 109 1.54 -0.08 17.70
C ARG A 109 2.77 0.75 17.44
N TYR A 110 3.33 0.66 16.24
CA TYR A 110 4.54 1.39 15.91
C TYR A 110 4.32 2.90 16.04
N PHE A 111 3.23 3.41 15.47
CA PHE A 111 3.02 4.86 15.51
C PHE A 111 2.56 5.33 16.89
N ALA A 112 1.97 4.45 17.69
CA ALA A 112 1.72 4.76 19.08
C ALA A 112 3.06 5.05 19.80
N GLY A 113 4.07 4.23 19.51
CA GLY A 113 5.40 4.46 20.09
C GLY A 113 6.09 5.69 19.55
N CYS A 114 5.99 5.88 18.22
CA CYS A 114 6.67 7.00 17.57
C CYS A 114 6.19 8.34 18.10
N ILE A 115 4.89 8.51 18.26
CA ILE A 115 4.38 9.81 18.69
C ILE A 115 4.79 10.13 20.13
N ARG A 116 4.91 9.08 20.98
CA ARG A 116 5.37 9.28 22.34
C ARG A 116 6.83 9.72 22.38
N ALA A 117 7.62 9.25 21.44
CA ALA A 117 9.05 9.50 21.40
C ALA A 117 9.44 10.76 20.64
N GLN A 118 8.48 11.35 19.91
CA GLN A 118 8.79 12.51 19.06
C GLN A 118 9.05 13.75 19.91
N GLU A 119 10.06 14.49 19.53
CA GLU A 119 10.44 15.73 20.21
C GLU A 119 10.52 16.85 19.19
N GLY A 120 10.29 18.07 19.67
CA GLY A 120 10.64 19.26 18.90
C GLY A 120 12.07 19.67 19.24
N SER A 121 12.36 20.95 19.08
CA SER A 121 13.70 21.43 19.39
C SER A 121 13.63 22.81 20.03
N ALA A 122 14.72 23.17 20.70
CA ALA A 122 14.91 24.50 21.24
C ALA A 122 16.34 24.93 20.93
N ALA A 123 16.49 26.18 20.46
CA ALA A 123 17.81 26.72 20.13
C ALA A 123 17.93 28.10 20.71
N GLU A 124 19.03 28.36 21.39
CA GLU A 124 19.32 29.71 21.87
C GLU A 124 19.81 30.54 20.71
N ILE A 125 19.09 31.63 20.39
CA ILE A 125 19.53 32.56 19.37
C ILE A 125 20.61 33.48 19.94
N ASN A 126 20.36 33.95 21.16
CA ASN A 126 21.32 34.66 21.96
C ASN A 126 20.89 34.51 23.41
N ASP A 127 21.48 35.27 24.31
CA ASP A 127 21.23 35.07 25.75
C ASP A 127 19.84 35.54 26.19
N SER A 128 19.06 36.14 25.30
CA SER A 128 17.72 36.62 25.65
C SER A 128 16.65 36.18 24.67
N THR A 129 16.98 35.34 23.73
CA THR A 129 16.01 34.92 22.67
C THR A 129 16.14 33.41 22.41
N VAL A 130 15.01 32.72 22.41
CA VAL A 130 14.97 31.28 22.20
C VAL A 130 14.03 30.98 21.05
N ALA A 131 14.45 30.08 20.16
CA ALA A 131 13.62 29.55 19.08
C ALA A 131 13.15 28.15 19.46
N TYR A 132 11.86 27.95 19.54
CA TYR A 132 11.26 26.65 19.74
C TYR A 132 10.71 26.14 18.42
N HIS A 133 10.86 24.87 18.14
CA HIS A 133 10.21 24.24 16.99
C HIS A 133 9.29 23.14 17.52
N ILE A 134 8.01 23.28 17.24
CA ILE A 134 7.02 22.31 17.68
C ILE A 134 6.27 21.75 16.48
N HIS A 135 5.90 20.47 16.58
CA HIS A 135 5.11 19.78 15.57
C HIS A 135 3.65 19.97 15.88
N GLU A 136 2.88 20.36 14.86
CA GLU A 136 1.43 20.50 14.99
C GLU A 136 0.76 19.65 13.94
N PRO A 137 -0.44 19.09 14.24
CA PRO A 137 -1.17 18.39 13.19
C PRO A 137 -1.57 19.34 12.07
N LEU A 138 -1.76 18.77 10.88
CA LEU A 138 -2.23 19.55 9.74
C LEU A 138 -3.70 19.96 9.91
N GLY A 139 -4.50 19.09 10.54
CA GLY A 139 -5.90 19.37 10.78
C GLY A 139 -6.79 18.26 10.26
N VAL A 140 -7.58 18.54 9.23
CA VAL A 140 -8.44 17.53 8.61
C VAL A 140 -7.76 17.06 7.34
N VAL A 141 -7.54 15.73 7.24
CA VAL A 141 -6.84 15.16 6.08
C VAL A 141 -7.74 14.21 5.32
N GLY A 142 -7.59 14.21 4.00
CA GLY A 142 -8.27 13.27 3.13
C GLY A 142 -7.35 12.13 2.77
N GLN A 143 -7.90 10.90 2.77
CA GLN A 143 -7.14 9.71 2.43
C GLN A 143 -7.93 8.85 1.47
N ILE A 144 -7.24 8.35 0.43
CA ILE A 144 -7.85 7.46 -0.56
C ILE A 144 -6.99 6.21 -0.62
N ILE A 145 -7.59 5.06 -0.37
CA ILE A 145 -6.84 3.81 -0.29
C ILE A 145 -7.22 2.87 -1.44
N PRO A 146 -6.30 1.95 -1.78
CA PRO A 146 -6.53 1.04 -2.91
C PRO A 146 -7.23 -0.23 -2.47
N TRP A 147 -7.46 -1.11 -3.45
CA TRP A 147 -8.17 -2.37 -3.22
C TRP A 147 -7.26 -3.58 -2.99
N ASN A 148 -5.93 -3.43 -3.12
CA ASN A 148 -5.09 -4.62 -3.07
C ASN A 148 -4.75 -5.09 -1.66
N PHE A 149 -4.67 -4.16 -0.70
CA PHE A 149 -4.48 -4.47 0.72
C PHE A 149 -5.39 -3.56 1.52
N PRO A 150 -6.71 -3.78 1.47
CA PRO A 150 -7.62 -2.77 2.01
C PRO A 150 -7.36 -2.40 3.47
N LEU A 151 -7.29 -3.39 4.37
CA LEU A 151 -7.12 -3.07 5.79
C LEU A 151 -5.70 -2.62 6.10
N LEU A 152 -4.70 -3.23 5.48
CA LEU A 152 -3.33 -2.82 5.73
C LEU A 152 -3.08 -1.40 5.24
N MET A 153 -3.60 -1.04 4.08
CA MET A 153 -3.42 0.32 3.58
C MET A 153 -4.18 1.33 4.41
N ALA A 154 -5.34 0.94 4.94
CA ALA A 154 -6.03 1.80 5.90
C ALA A 154 -5.14 2.04 7.12
N ALA A 155 -4.53 0.98 7.66
CA ALA A 155 -3.65 1.13 8.82
C ALA A 155 -2.44 2.02 8.51
N TRP A 156 -1.81 1.82 7.34
CA TRP A 156 -0.66 2.63 6.94
C TRP A 156 -0.98 4.13 6.97
N LYS A 157 -2.20 4.49 6.57
CA LYS A 157 -2.57 5.90 6.48
C LYS A 157 -3.20 6.41 7.77
N LEU A 158 -4.04 5.60 8.43
CA LEU A 158 -4.72 6.04 9.64
C LEU A 158 -3.78 6.18 10.82
N ALA A 159 -2.87 5.22 10.99
CA ALA A 159 -2.06 5.21 12.20
C ALA A 159 -1.22 6.48 12.34
N PRO A 160 -0.42 6.88 11.33
CA PRO A 160 0.35 8.12 11.51
C PRO A 160 -0.53 9.37 11.55
N ALA A 161 -1.61 9.40 10.79
CA ALA A 161 -2.49 10.58 10.78
C ALA A 161 -3.12 10.81 12.14
N LEU A 162 -3.66 9.75 12.73
CA LEU A 162 -4.32 9.85 14.04
C LEU A 162 -3.30 10.10 15.15
N ALA A 163 -2.13 9.44 15.07
CA ALA A 163 -1.08 9.65 16.07
C ALA A 163 -0.67 11.11 16.13
N ALA A 164 -0.59 11.76 14.97
CA ALA A 164 -0.15 13.16 14.89
C ALA A 164 -1.24 14.14 15.29
N GLY A 165 -2.47 13.69 15.52
CA GLY A 165 -3.55 14.56 15.98
C GLY A 165 -4.49 15.04 14.90
N ASN A 166 -4.45 14.44 13.72
CA ASN A 166 -5.35 14.81 12.62
C ASN A 166 -6.67 14.06 12.71
N CYS A 167 -7.72 14.69 12.18
CA CYS A 167 -8.97 14.00 11.90
C CYS A 167 -8.98 13.61 10.43
N VAL A 168 -9.68 12.52 10.11
CA VAL A 168 -9.54 11.88 8.81
C VAL A 168 -10.91 11.70 8.14
N VAL A 169 -10.93 11.98 6.83
CA VAL A 169 -11.99 11.48 5.95
C VAL A 169 -11.32 10.53 4.96
N LEU A 170 -11.70 9.26 5.05
CA LEU A 170 -11.06 8.20 4.25
C LEU A 170 -12.07 7.65 3.26
N LYS A 171 -11.64 7.48 2.01
CA LYS A 171 -12.48 6.88 0.98
C LYS A 171 -11.85 5.55 0.55
N PRO A 172 -12.50 4.42 0.85
CA PRO A 172 -12.01 3.11 0.40
C PRO A 172 -12.26 2.92 -1.09
N ALA A 173 -11.55 1.96 -1.69
CA ALA A 173 -11.82 1.58 -3.07
C ALA A 173 -13.21 0.93 -3.15
N GLU A 174 -13.93 1.23 -4.25
CA GLU A 174 -15.27 0.65 -4.42
C GLU A 174 -15.24 -0.86 -4.62
N GLN A 175 -14.10 -1.41 -5.02
CA GLN A 175 -13.98 -2.85 -5.18
C GLN A 175 -13.93 -3.60 -3.86
N THR A 176 -13.46 -2.94 -2.79
CA THR A 176 -13.25 -3.60 -1.50
C THR A 176 -13.74 -2.74 -0.34
N PRO A 177 -15.04 -2.54 -0.24
CA PRO A 177 -15.58 -1.62 0.78
C PRO A 177 -15.92 -2.29 2.11
N LEU A 178 -15.89 -3.63 2.20
CA LEU A 178 -16.45 -4.33 3.37
C LEU A 178 -15.51 -4.35 4.56
N GLY A 179 -14.22 -4.63 4.35
CA GLY A 179 -13.31 -4.82 5.48
C GLY A 179 -13.24 -3.63 6.39
N ILE A 180 -13.18 -2.42 5.81
CA ILE A 180 -13.11 -1.22 6.63
C ILE A 180 -14.38 -1.04 7.49
N CYS A 181 -15.54 -1.43 6.95
CA CYS A 181 -16.78 -1.33 7.72
C CYS A 181 -16.75 -2.24 8.95
N VAL A 182 -16.25 -3.47 8.78
CA VAL A 182 -16.13 -4.37 9.91
C VAL A 182 -15.14 -3.83 10.92
N LEU A 183 -14.01 -3.29 10.44
CA LEU A 183 -13.05 -2.67 11.35
C LEU A 183 -13.69 -1.54 12.15
N LEU A 184 -14.49 -0.69 11.50
CA LEU A 184 -15.15 0.42 12.20
C LEU A 184 -16.11 -0.07 13.27
N GLU A 185 -16.80 -1.19 13.01
CA GLU A 185 -17.67 -1.77 14.04
C GLU A 185 -16.87 -2.20 15.26
N LEU A 186 -15.63 -2.61 15.05
CA LEU A 186 -14.80 -3.13 16.14
C LEU A 186 -14.06 -2.02 16.90
N ILE A 187 -13.74 -0.89 16.26
CA ILE A 187 -12.90 0.12 16.88
C ILE A 187 -13.57 1.48 17.05
N GLY A 188 -14.78 1.66 16.50
CA GLY A 188 -15.38 2.98 16.46
C GLY A 188 -15.59 3.60 17.84
N ASP A 189 -15.88 2.79 18.85
CA ASP A 189 -16.08 3.30 20.20
C ASP A 189 -14.79 3.84 20.84
N LEU A 190 -13.64 3.54 20.29
CA LEU A 190 -12.37 3.98 20.85
C LEU A 190 -12.00 5.40 20.45
N LEU A 191 -12.62 5.93 19.39
CA LEU A 191 -12.30 7.26 18.88
C LEU A 191 -13.45 8.23 19.14
N PRO A 192 -13.16 9.47 19.50
CA PRO A 192 -14.24 10.46 19.62
C PRO A 192 -14.96 10.64 18.28
N PRO A 193 -16.27 10.96 18.33
CA PRO A 193 -17.01 11.16 17.08
C PRO A 193 -16.37 12.21 16.19
N GLY A 194 -16.24 11.90 14.90
CA GLY A 194 -15.69 12.82 13.91
C GLY A 194 -14.19 12.73 13.71
N VAL A 195 -13.47 12.01 14.58
CA VAL A 195 -12.04 11.85 14.41
C VAL A 195 -11.72 10.99 13.19
N LEU A 196 -12.53 9.97 12.97
CA LEU A 196 -12.41 9.12 11.78
C LEU A 196 -13.77 9.05 11.09
N ASN A 197 -13.77 9.36 9.80
CA ASN A 197 -14.96 9.30 8.96
C ASN A 197 -14.61 8.52 7.70
N VAL A 198 -15.53 7.68 7.25
CA VAL A 198 -15.32 6.84 6.07
C VAL A 198 -16.49 7.02 5.12
N VAL A 199 -16.20 7.47 3.89
CA VAL A 199 -17.24 7.71 2.88
C VAL A 199 -17.00 6.74 1.72
N GLN A 200 -18.00 5.93 1.42
CA GLN A 200 -17.95 4.95 0.35
C GLN A 200 -18.39 5.58 -0.97
N GLY A 201 -17.97 5.00 -2.08
CA GLY A 201 -18.39 5.49 -3.38
C GLY A 201 -17.30 5.27 -4.42
N PHE A 202 -17.59 5.80 -5.61
CA PHE A 202 -16.68 5.63 -6.75
C PHE A 202 -15.58 6.67 -6.75
N GLY A 203 -14.42 6.29 -7.30
CA GLY A 203 -13.29 7.19 -7.35
C GLY A 203 -13.59 8.48 -8.10
N ARG A 204 -14.31 8.38 -9.23
CA ARG A 204 -14.62 9.54 -10.04
C ARG A 204 -15.74 10.42 -9.47
N GLU A 205 -16.39 9.97 -8.41
CA GLU A 205 -17.45 10.70 -7.74
C GLU A 205 -17.00 11.14 -6.36
N ALA A 206 -17.12 10.26 -5.35
CA ALA A 206 -16.73 10.60 -3.98
C ALA A 206 -15.22 10.88 -3.87
N GLY A 207 -14.41 10.07 -4.56
CA GLY A 207 -12.96 10.30 -4.51
C GLY A 207 -12.59 11.66 -5.07
N GLU A 208 -13.17 12.03 -6.21
CA GLU A 208 -12.90 13.32 -6.84
C GLU A 208 -13.36 14.47 -5.92
N ALA A 209 -14.52 14.32 -5.29
CA ALA A 209 -15.02 15.35 -4.39
C ALA A 209 -14.07 15.56 -3.21
N LEU A 210 -13.53 14.48 -2.67
CA LEU A 210 -12.58 14.59 -1.57
C LEU A 210 -11.28 15.23 -2.04
N ALA A 211 -10.74 14.77 -3.17
CA ALA A 211 -9.44 15.24 -3.66
C ALA A 211 -9.46 16.72 -4.02
N THR A 212 -10.58 17.23 -4.53
CA THR A 212 -10.69 18.63 -4.95
C THR A 212 -11.21 19.55 -3.84
N SER A 213 -11.57 18.99 -2.69
CA SER A 213 -12.15 19.79 -1.61
C SER A 213 -11.16 20.83 -1.11
N LYS A 214 -11.66 22.04 -0.89
CA LYS A 214 -10.86 23.11 -0.28
C LYS A 214 -10.81 22.98 1.23
N ARG A 215 -11.45 21.96 1.78
CA ARG A 215 -11.61 21.83 3.24
C ARG A 215 -10.68 20.78 3.84
N ILE A 216 -9.73 20.26 3.05
CA ILE A 216 -8.72 19.32 3.56
C ILE A 216 -7.37 19.99 3.57
N ALA A 217 -6.56 19.67 4.58
CA ALA A 217 -5.22 20.23 4.74
C ALA A 217 -4.14 19.34 4.12
N LYS A 218 -4.51 18.14 3.67
CA LYS A 218 -3.60 17.20 3.04
C LYS A 218 -4.42 16.15 2.33
N ILE A 219 -3.87 15.60 1.25
CA ILE A 219 -4.44 14.43 0.60
C ILE A 219 -3.36 13.35 0.52
N ALA A 220 -3.72 12.14 0.93
CA ALA A 220 -2.85 10.97 0.85
C ALA A 220 -3.53 9.94 -0.06
N PHE A 221 -2.77 9.39 -0.99
CA PHE A 221 -3.32 8.51 -2.01
C PHE A 221 -2.38 7.35 -2.27
N THR A 222 -2.94 6.16 -2.39
CA THR A 222 -2.24 5.00 -2.93
C THR A 222 -3.10 4.41 -4.04
N GLY A 223 -2.50 4.20 -5.21
CA GLY A 223 -3.22 3.68 -6.36
C GLY A 223 -2.39 3.78 -7.62
N SER A 224 -3.07 3.91 -8.75
CA SER A 224 -2.40 3.91 -10.05
C SER A 224 -1.68 5.23 -10.31
N THR A 225 -0.65 5.17 -11.16
CA THR A 225 0.13 6.35 -11.50
C THR A 225 -0.70 7.44 -12.18
N PRO A 226 -1.59 7.14 -13.14
CA PRO A 226 -2.38 8.22 -13.73
C PRO A 226 -3.30 8.92 -12.73
N VAL A 227 -3.92 8.16 -11.81
CA VAL A 227 -4.78 8.80 -10.81
C VAL A 227 -3.91 9.58 -9.83
N GLY A 228 -2.74 9.05 -9.48
CA GLY A 228 -1.81 9.78 -8.60
C GLY A 228 -1.40 11.11 -9.18
N SER A 229 -1.14 11.16 -10.50
CA SER A 229 -0.83 12.42 -11.17
C SER A 229 -1.98 13.42 -11.00
N HIS A 230 -3.21 12.96 -11.16
CA HIS A 230 -4.38 13.80 -10.97
C HIS A 230 -4.48 14.30 -9.53
N ILE A 231 -4.21 13.43 -8.56
CA ILE A 231 -4.24 13.81 -7.14
C ILE A 231 -3.23 14.92 -6.87
N LEU A 232 -2.02 14.81 -7.45
CA LEU A 232 -1.00 15.85 -7.28
C LEU A 232 -1.48 17.18 -7.85
N LYS A 233 -2.17 17.15 -8.99
CA LYS A 233 -2.72 18.37 -9.58
C LYS A 233 -3.78 18.99 -8.67
N CYS A 234 -4.65 18.17 -8.09
CA CYS A 234 -5.66 18.66 -7.16
C CYS A 234 -5.02 19.33 -5.94
N ALA A 235 -4.00 18.69 -5.37
CA ALA A 235 -3.30 19.25 -4.22
C ALA A 235 -2.63 20.57 -4.57
N ALA A 236 -2.02 20.65 -5.75
CA ALA A 236 -1.36 21.88 -6.19
C ALA A 236 -2.35 23.02 -6.32
N GLU A 237 -3.55 22.75 -6.83
CA GLU A 237 -4.58 23.77 -6.97
C GLU A 237 -4.93 24.39 -5.63
N ASN A 238 -4.96 23.57 -4.57
CA ASN A 238 -5.32 24.02 -3.23
C ASN A 238 -4.11 24.36 -2.36
N ILE A 239 -2.90 24.19 -2.87
CA ILE A 239 -1.64 24.46 -2.17
C ILE A 239 -1.60 23.69 -0.84
N ILE A 240 -1.85 22.39 -0.92
CA ILE A 240 -1.78 21.54 0.26
C ILE A 240 -0.76 20.41 0.02
N PRO A 241 -0.17 19.88 1.10
CA PRO A 241 0.73 18.75 0.95
C PRO A 241 0.00 17.50 0.48
N SER A 242 0.73 16.65 -0.21
CA SER A 242 0.21 15.38 -0.66
C SER A 242 1.31 14.32 -0.57
N THR A 243 0.88 13.07 -0.33
CA THR A 243 1.75 11.93 -0.50
C THR A 243 1.04 10.96 -1.42
N VAL A 244 1.76 10.45 -2.41
CA VAL A 244 1.18 9.50 -3.36
C VAL A 244 2.11 8.30 -3.47
N GLU A 245 1.54 7.10 -3.32
CA GLU A 245 2.23 5.84 -3.51
C GLU A 245 1.63 5.16 -4.71
N LEU A 246 2.43 4.95 -5.74
CA LEU A 246 1.91 4.61 -7.06
C LEU A 246 2.47 3.27 -7.53
N GLY A 247 2.37 3.00 -8.80
CA GLY A 247 2.69 1.72 -9.37
C GLY A 247 4.18 1.43 -9.50
N GLY A 248 4.48 0.23 -9.95
CA GLY A 248 5.85 -0.18 -10.12
C GLY A 248 6.01 -1.27 -11.15
N LYS A 249 7.25 -1.52 -11.51
CA LYS A 249 7.64 -2.64 -12.37
C LYS A 249 8.98 -3.14 -11.83
N SER A 250 8.93 -3.64 -10.61
CA SER A 250 10.12 -3.87 -9.80
C SER A 250 10.97 -5.00 -10.35
N PRO A 251 12.28 -4.80 -10.45
CA PRO A 251 13.19 -5.88 -10.85
C PRO A 251 13.56 -6.75 -9.67
N ASN A 252 13.80 -8.04 -9.94
CA ASN A 252 14.27 -8.99 -8.94
C ASN A 252 15.47 -9.69 -9.58
N ILE A 253 16.66 -9.46 -9.06
CA ILE A 253 17.92 -9.70 -9.79
C ILE A 253 18.66 -10.85 -9.15
N TYR A 254 19.01 -11.86 -9.95
CA TYR A 254 19.63 -13.09 -9.47
C TYR A 254 21.02 -13.25 -10.07
N PHE A 255 22.07 -13.12 -9.23
CA PHE A 255 23.45 -13.26 -9.66
C PHE A 255 23.92 -14.70 -9.58
N GLU A 256 24.97 -15.02 -10.36
CA GLU A 256 25.36 -16.41 -10.55
C GLU A 256 25.89 -17.07 -9.29
N ASP A 257 26.42 -16.28 -8.34
CA ASP A 257 27.02 -16.85 -7.14
C ASP A 257 26.01 -17.53 -6.23
N ILE A 258 24.70 -17.26 -6.40
CA ILE A 258 23.71 -17.91 -5.53
C ILE A 258 23.66 -19.41 -5.74
N MET A 259 24.02 -19.90 -6.93
CA MET A 259 23.95 -21.35 -7.19
C MET A 259 25.10 -22.11 -6.56
N GLN A 260 26.05 -21.41 -5.96
CA GLN A 260 27.15 -22.02 -5.21
C GLN A 260 26.88 -21.99 -3.70
N ALA A 261 25.74 -21.45 -3.30
CA ALA A 261 25.39 -21.34 -1.90
C ALA A 261 24.77 -22.64 -1.38
N GLU A 262 24.46 -22.63 -0.10
CA GLU A 262 23.80 -23.77 0.55
C GLU A 262 22.45 -24.09 -0.12
N PRO A 263 22.02 -25.34 -0.13
CA PRO A 263 20.71 -25.65 -0.73
C PRO A 263 19.56 -24.83 -0.15
N ALA A 264 19.60 -24.53 1.14
CA ALA A 264 18.54 -23.73 1.75
C ALA A 264 18.49 -22.33 1.14
N PHE A 265 19.67 -21.75 0.84
CA PHE A 265 19.69 -20.41 0.24
C PHE A 265 19.18 -20.46 -1.21
N ILE A 266 19.54 -21.48 -1.95
CA ILE A 266 19.04 -21.64 -3.33
C ILE A 266 17.51 -21.77 -3.30
N GLU A 267 16.98 -22.53 -2.36
CA GLU A 267 15.53 -22.67 -2.21
C GLU A 267 14.90 -21.32 -1.87
N LYS A 268 15.51 -20.55 -0.96
CA LYS A 268 15.02 -19.23 -0.60
C LYS A 268 15.01 -18.31 -1.81
N ALA A 269 16.07 -18.35 -2.61
CA ALA A 269 16.16 -17.50 -3.80
C ALA A 269 15.09 -17.86 -4.82
N ALA A 270 14.84 -19.15 -5.03
CA ALA A 270 13.78 -19.59 -5.93
C ALA A 270 12.41 -19.15 -5.43
N GLU A 271 12.17 -19.29 -4.12
CA GLU A 271 10.93 -18.79 -3.53
C GLU A 271 10.80 -17.29 -3.74
N GLY A 272 11.93 -16.58 -3.69
CA GLY A 272 11.93 -15.13 -3.88
C GLY A 272 11.36 -14.72 -5.23
N LEU A 273 11.59 -15.52 -6.27
CA LEU A 273 10.98 -15.23 -7.56
C LEU A 273 9.48 -15.54 -7.53
N VAL A 274 9.11 -16.64 -6.90
CA VAL A 274 7.71 -17.06 -6.82
C VAL A 274 6.90 -16.14 -5.92
N LEU A 275 7.56 -15.37 -5.07
CA LEU A 275 6.88 -14.34 -4.28
C LEU A 275 6.21 -13.28 -5.15
N ALA A 276 6.52 -13.24 -6.44
CA ALA A 276 5.76 -12.39 -7.37
C ALA A 276 4.28 -12.78 -7.41
N PHE A 277 3.95 -14.00 -6.99
CA PHE A 277 2.56 -14.46 -6.97
C PHE A 277 1.87 -14.24 -5.63
N PHE A 278 2.61 -13.76 -4.63
CA PHE A 278 2.02 -13.34 -3.37
C PHE A 278 0.92 -12.34 -3.67
N ASN A 279 -0.21 -12.45 -2.98
CA ASN A 279 -1.36 -11.57 -3.21
C ASN A 279 -1.80 -11.56 -4.68
N GLN A 280 -1.68 -12.69 -5.37
CA GLN A 280 -2.04 -12.86 -6.78
C GLN A 280 -1.33 -11.86 -7.69
N GLY A 281 -0.15 -11.37 -7.28
CA GLY A 281 0.58 -10.37 -8.04
C GLY A 281 0.03 -8.97 -7.91
N GLU A 282 -1.00 -8.78 -7.11
CA GLU A 282 -1.64 -7.47 -6.93
C GLU A 282 -0.93 -6.69 -5.83
N VAL A 283 0.33 -6.41 -6.07
CA VAL A 283 1.22 -5.73 -5.12
C VAL A 283 1.99 -4.65 -5.88
N CYS A 284 2.03 -3.44 -5.32
CA CYS A 284 2.75 -2.33 -5.98
C CYS A 284 4.21 -2.67 -6.23
N THR A 285 4.83 -3.38 -5.29
CA THR A 285 6.23 -3.79 -5.39
C THR A 285 6.39 -5.18 -5.97
N CYS A 286 5.35 -5.73 -6.59
CA CYS A 286 5.45 -7.05 -7.19
C CYS A 286 6.75 -7.17 -8.00
N PRO A 287 7.59 -8.20 -7.73
CA PRO A 287 8.83 -8.35 -8.51
C PRO A 287 8.51 -8.96 -9.86
N SER A 288 7.91 -8.14 -10.72
CA SER A 288 7.30 -8.59 -11.96
C SER A 288 8.29 -8.70 -13.11
N ARG A 289 9.57 -8.29 -12.89
CA ARG A 289 10.66 -8.54 -13.83
C ARG A 289 11.74 -9.32 -13.11
N ALA A 290 11.92 -10.57 -13.48
CA ALA A 290 13.00 -11.38 -12.92
C ALA A 290 14.18 -11.33 -13.87
N LEU A 291 15.32 -10.84 -13.38
CA LEU A 291 16.55 -10.73 -14.14
C LEU A 291 17.49 -11.81 -13.62
N VAL A 292 17.80 -12.79 -14.46
CA VAL A 292 18.58 -13.95 -14.04
C VAL A 292 19.90 -13.98 -14.81
N GLN A 293 21.03 -14.09 -14.11
CA GLN A 293 22.31 -14.10 -14.80
C GLN A 293 22.38 -15.30 -15.74
N GLU A 294 22.88 -15.08 -16.94
CA GLU A 294 22.80 -16.03 -18.04
C GLU A 294 23.37 -17.37 -17.67
N SER A 295 24.50 -17.37 -16.94
CA SER A 295 25.21 -18.62 -16.60
C SER A 295 24.42 -19.55 -15.70
N ILE A 296 23.47 -19.04 -14.91
CA ILE A 296 22.68 -19.88 -14.00
C ILE A 296 21.25 -20.07 -14.47
N TYR A 297 20.89 -19.50 -15.62
CA TYR A 297 19.50 -19.49 -16.02
C TYR A 297 18.88 -20.90 -16.06
N PRO A 298 19.49 -21.89 -16.74
CA PRO A 298 18.82 -23.21 -16.80
C PRO A 298 18.63 -23.83 -15.42
N ALA A 299 19.69 -23.84 -14.60
CA ALA A 299 19.63 -24.52 -13.30
C ALA A 299 18.70 -23.79 -12.33
N PHE A 300 18.78 -22.45 -12.30
CA PHE A 300 17.94 -21.67 -11.39
C PHE A 300 16.48 -21.77 -11.78
N MET A 301 16.17 -21.66 -13.07
CA MET A 301 14.78 -21.73 -13.52
C MET A 301 14.17 -23.12 -13.28
N GLU A 302 14.99 -24.15 -13.29
CA GLU A 302 14.49 -25.48 -12.92
C GLU A 302 13.95 -25.47 -11.48
N GLU A 303 14.72 -24.85 -10.56
CA GLU A 303 14.27 -24.73 -9.18
C GLU A 303 13.00 -23.88 -9.06
N VAL A 304 12.95 -22.78 -9.83
CA VAL A 304 11.78 -21.91 -9.82
C VAL A 304 10.55 -22.66 -10.33
N LEU A 305 10.68 -23.38 -11.43
CA LEU A 305 9.52 -24.06 -12.02
C LEU A 305 9.02 -25.19 -11.14
N LYS A 306 9.90 -25.84 -10.37
CA LYS A 306 9.45 -26.81 -9.38
C LYS A 306 8.50 -26.14 -8.37
N LYS A 307 8.86 -24.94 -7.90
CA LYS A 307 8.02 -24.25 -6.93
C LYS A 307 6.72 -23.77 -7.55
N VAL A 308 6.77 -23.31 -8.80
CA VAL A 308 5.54 -22.88 -9.49
C VAL A 308 4.57 -24.06 -9.60
N ARG A 309 5.08 -25.23 -9.98
CA ARG A 309 4.24 -26.44 -10.11
C ARG A 309 3.66 -26.87 -8.77
N ALA A 310 4.33 -26.52 -7.66
CA ALA A 310 3.87 -26.91 -6.33
C ALA A 310 2.88 -25.93 -5.72
N ILE A 311 2.57 -24.83 -6.39
CA ILE A 311 1.62 -23.85 -5.87
C ILE A 311 0.24 -24.51 -5.74
N LYS A 312 -0.32 -24.44 -4.55
CA LYS A 312 -1.67 -24.93 -4.31
C LYS A 312 -2.66 -23.82 -4.59
N ARG A 313 -3.53 -24.08 -5.53
CA ARG A 313 -4.56 -23.12 -5.96
C ARG A 313 -5.93 -23.69 -5.62
N GLY A 314 -6.90 -22.81 -5.37
CA GLY A 314 -8.24 -23.28 -5.05
C GLY A 314 -8.99 -22.24 -4.25
N ASP A 315 -9.79 -22.72 -3.30
CA ASP A 315 -10.65 -21.88 -2.48
C ASP A 315 -9.79 -20.96 -1.61
N PRO A 316 -9.93 -19.64 -1.76
CA PRO A 316 -9.15 -18.72 -0.90
C PRO A 316 -9.40 -18.89 0.59
N LEU A 317 -10.54 -19.44 0.97
CA LEU A 317 -10.85 -19.65 2.39
C LEU A 317 -10.19 -20.91 2.97
N ASP A 318 -9.60 -21.74 2.12
CA ASP A 318 -8.84 -22.91 2.57
C ASP A 318 -7.44 -22.43 2.96
N THR A 319 -7.02 -22.74 4.19
CA THR A 319 -5.72 -22.27 4.69
C THR A 319 -4.53 -22.86 3.92
N GLU A 320 -4.74 -23.88 3.13
CA GLU A 320 -3.67 -24.46 2.30
C GLU A 320 -3.52 -23.76 0.96
N THR A 321 -4.50 -22.98 0.53
CA THR A 321 -4.43 -22.28 -0.75
C THR A 321 -3.37 -21.17 -0.70
N MET A 322 -2.51 -21.14 -1.71
CA MET A 322 -1.41 -20.18 -1.78
C MET A 322 -1.72 -18.98 -2.63
N VAL A 323 -2.57 -19.13 -3.67
CA VAL A 323 -2.91 -18.04 -4.58
C VAL A 323 -4.42 -18.00 -4.73
N GLY A 324 -5.01 -16.84 -4.45
CA GLY A 324 -6.45 -16.66 -4.48
C GLY A 324 -6.95 -16.05 -5.78
N ALA A 325 -8.03 -15.25 -5.68
CA ALA A 325 -8.70 -14.65 -6.83
C ALA A 325 -8.21 -13.23 -7.08
N GLN A 326 -8.34 -12.77 -8.33
CA GLN A 326 -8.08 -11.36 -8.65
C GLN A 326 -9.21 -10.50 -8.07
N ALA A 327 -8.91 -9.26 -7.74
CA ALA A 327 -9.78 -8.44 -6.90
C ALA A 327 -11.13 -8.09 -7.55
N SER A 328 -11.21 -8.08 -8.88
CA SER A 328 -12.43 -7.67 -9.58
C SER A 328 -12.42 -8.21 -10.98
N GLN A 329 -13.61 -8.19 -11.60
CA GLN A 329 -13.69 -8.61 -13.00
C GLN A 329 -12.89 -7.68 -13.90
N GLN A 330 -12.89 -6.38 -13.62
CA GLN A 330 -12.12 -5.44 -14.41
C GLN A 330 -10.64 -5.77 -14.38
N GLN A 331 -10.12 -6.08 -13.19
CA GLN A 331 -8.72 -6.43 -13.03
C GLN A 331 -8.41 -7.75 -13.71
N TYR A 332 -9.31 -8.72 -13.57
CA TYR A 332 -9.19 -10.02 -14.21
C TYR A 332 -9.06 -9.86 -15.74
N GLU A 333 -9.94 -9.05 -16.33
CA GLU A 333 -9.90 -8.84 -17.78
C GLU A 333 -8.65 -8.09 -18.23
N LYS A 334 -8.19 -7.13 -17.42
CA LYS A 334 -6.97 -6.41 -17.73
C LYS A 334 -5.77 -7.35 -17.78
N ILE A 335 -5.66 -8.25 -16.80
CA ILE A 335 -4.55 -9.19 -16.79
C ILE A 335 -4.59 -10.09 -18.01
N LEU A 336 -5.79 -10.58 -18.37
CA LEU A 336 -5.91 -11.45 -19.54
C LEU A 336 -5.51 -10.70 -20.82
N SER A 337 -5.82 -9.41 -20.92
CA SER A 337 -5.40 -8.64 -22.07
C SER A 337 -3.89 -8.57 -22.20
N TYR A 338 -3.17 -8.54 -21.08
CA TYR A 338 -1.71 -8.55 -21.13
C TYR A 338 -1.15 -9.90 -21.53
N LEU A 339 -1.84 -10.98 -21.23
CA LEU A 339 -1.42 -12.29 -21.73
C LEU A 339 -1.50 -12.34 -23.26
N ASP A 340 -2.55 -11.72 -23.83
CA ASP A 340 -2.64 -11.60 -25.28
C ASP A 340 -1.51 -10.73 -25.85
N ILE A 341 -1.21 -9.62 -25.19
CA ILE A 341 -0.13 -8.72 -25.62
C ILE A 341 1.20 -9.49 -25.61
N ALA A 342 1.44 -10.28 -24.58
CA ALA A 342 2.67 -11.06 -24.47
C ALA A 342 2.82 -12.01 -25.65
N GLN A 343 1.73 -12.68 -26.00
CA GLN A 343 1.75 -13.60 -27.14
C GLN A 343 2.06 -12.84 -28.43
N GLN A 344 1.41 -11.69 -28.62
CA GLN A 344 1.63 -10.89 -29.82
C GLN A 344 3.05 -10.39 -29.92
N GLU A 345 3.69 -10.12 -28.78
CA GLU A 345 5.06 -9.64 -28.78
C GLU A 345 6.09 -10.75 -28.90
N GLY A 346 5.65 -12.01 -28.88
CA GLY A 346 6.54 -13.14 -29.04
C GLY A 346 7.20 -13.62 -27.77
N ALA A 347 6.66 -13.28 -26.61
CA ALA A 347 7.19 -13.80 -25.35
C ALA A 347 6.97 -15.32 -25.27
N GLU A 348 7.97 -16.01 -24.72
CA GLU A 348 7.88 -17.46 -24.54
C GLU A 348 7.16 -17.79 -23.26
N LEU A 349 6.12 -18.61 -23.33
CA LEU A 349 5.40 -19.02 -22.13
C LEU A 349 6.16 -20.13 -21.42
N LEU A 350 6.54 -19.89 -20.17
CA LEU A 350 7.24 -20.88 -19.37
C LEU A 350 6.30 -21.64 -18.43
N ALA A 351 5.21 -20.98 -17.99
CA ALA A 351 4.23 -21.61 -17.09
C ALA A 351 2.96 -20.78 -17.11
N GLY A 352 1.82 -21.39 -16.87
CA GLY A 352 0.54 -20.71 -16.74
C GLY A 352 -0.03 -20.26 -18.07
N GLY A 353 -0.53 -19.08 -18.11
CA GLY A 353 -1.04 -18.49 -19.35
C GLY A 353 -2.52 -18.58 -19.58
N UNK A 354 -3.13 -18.99 -18.68
CA UNK A 354 -4.55 -19.21 -18.87
C UNK A 354 -5.29 -18.85 -17.58
N VAL A 355 -6.62 -18.93 -17.81
CA VAL A 355 -7.43 -18.79 -16.60
C VAL A 355 -7.41 -20.08 -15.81
N GLU A 356 -7.67 -19.98 -14.51
CA GLU A 356 -7.79 -21.14 -13.66
C GLU A 356 -9.26 -21.49 -13.52
N LYS A 357 -9.65 -22.68 -13.97
CA LYS A 357 -11.04 -23.13 -13.90
C LYS A 357 -11.24 -23.90 -12.61
N LEU A 358 -12.00 -23.30 -11.70
CA LEU A 358 -12.38 -23.97 -10.47
C LEU A 358 -13.82 -24.47 -10.58
N GLU A 359 -14.18 -25.40 -9.69
CA GLU A 359 -15.48 -26.04 -9.78
C GLU A 359 -16.45 -25.55 -8.72
N GLY A 360 -17.72 -25.94 -8.90
CA GLY A 360 -18.76 -25.65 -7.92
C GLY A 360 -19.02 -24.16 -7.80
N ASN A 361 -19.18 -23.71 -6.58
CA ASN A 361 -19.52 -22.29 -6.37
C ASN A 361 -18.34 -21.34 -6.61
N LEU A 362 -17.14 -21.87 -6.87
CA LEU A 362 -16.01 -21.03 -7.23
C LEU A 362 -15.89 -20.80 -8.74
N ALA A 363 -16.72 -21.44 -9.53
CA ALA A 363 -16.57 -21.41 -10.99
C ALA A 363 -16.70 -19.99 -11.56
N SER A 364 -17.46 -19.12 -10.90
CA SER A 364 -17.66 -17.75 -11.37
C SER A 364 -16.71 -16.74 -10.71
N GLY A 365 -15.75 -17.21 -9.95
CA GLY A 365 -14.73 -16.34 -9.37
C GLY A 365 -13.66 -15.96 -10.40
N TYR A 366 -12.77 -15.08 -10.01
CA TYR A 366 -11.81 -14.47 -10.95
C TYR A 366 -10.41 -15.04 -10.73
N TYR A 367 -10.13 -16.20 -11.31
CA TYR A 367 -8.89 -16.95 -11.04
C TYR A 367 -8.03 -17.03 -12.29
N ILE A 368 -6.75 -16.68 -12.14
CA ILE A 368 -5.76 -16.74 -13.22
C ILE A 368 -4.57 -17.54 -12.75
N GLN A 369 -4.05 -18.42 -13.61
CA GLN A 369 -2.90 -19.22 -13.28
C GLN A 369 -1.65 -18.36 -13.12
N PRO A 370 -0.81 -18.63 -12.10
CA PRO A 370 0.50 -17.98 -12.06
C PRO A 370 1.25 -18.19 -13.35
N THR A 371 1.77 -17.13 -13.92
CA THR A 371 2.29 -17.11 -15.29
C THR A 371 3.71 -16.58 -15.33
N LEU A 372 4.62 -17.33 -15.97
CA LEU A 372 5.97 -16.89 -16.26
C LEU A 372 6.18 -16.79 -17.75
N LEU A 373 6.72 -15.65 -18.18
CA LEU A 373 6.99 -15.37 -19.59
C LEU A 373 8.47 -15.02 -19.76
N LYS A 374 9.13 -15.58 -20.76
CA LYS A 374 10.50 -15.18 -21.07
C LYS A 374 10.48 -14.20 -22.22
N GLY A 375 11.23 -13.13 -22.08
CA GLY A 375 11.28 -12.12 -23.12
C GLY A 375 12.41 -11.13 -22.88
N HIS A 376 12.21 -9.89 -23.29
CA HIS A 376 13.20 -8.85 -23.10
C HIS A 376 12.58 -7.56 -22.59
N ASN A 377 13.42 -6.71 -22.04
CA ASN A 377 12.93 -5.55 -21.28
C ASN A 377 12.17 -4.53 -22.12
N GLY A 378 12.32 -4.56 -23.44
CA GLY A 378 11.59 -3.65 -24.31
C GLY A 378 10.12 -4.00 -24.55
N MET A 379 9.71 -5.22 -24.18
CA MET A 379 8.32 -5.63 -24.36
C MET A 379 7.41 -4.87 -23.42
N ARG A 380 6.15 -4.67 -23.85
CA ARG A 380 5.17 -4.00 -23.00
C ARG A 380 4.97 -4.75 -21.69
N VAL A 381 5.00 -6.08 -21.72
CA VAL A 381 4.80 -6.88 -20.51
C VAL A 381 5.98 -6.76 -19.53
N PHE A 382 7.11 -6.17 -19.96
CA PHE A 382 8.21 -5.84 -19.07
C PHE A 382 8.21 -4.37 -18.66
N GLN A 383 7.45 -3.51 -19.34
CA GLN A 383 7.47 -2.07 -19.06
C GLN A 383 6.21 -1.57 -18.36
N GLU A 384 5.07 -2.20 -18.63
CA GLU A 384 3.79 -1.73 -18.11
C GLU A 384 3.37 -2.57 -16.91
N GLU A 385 2.76 -1.91 -15.94
CA GLU A 385 2.30 -2.58 -14.73
C GLU A 385 1.07 -3.42 -15.03
N ILE A 386 1.21 -4.75 -14.90
CA ILE A 386 0.08 -5.66 -15.13
C ILE A 386 -0.75 -5.81 -13.86
N PHE A 387 -0.10 -5.86 -12.73
CA PHE A 387 -0.74 -5.94 -11.42
C PHE A 387 -1.50 -7.25 -11.26
N GLY A 388 -0.85 -8.34 -11.63
CA GLY A 388 -1.44 -9.66 -11.55
C GLY A 388 -0.35 -10.72 -11.49
N PRO A 389 -0.73 -12.00 -11.54
CA PRO A 389 0.24 -13.07 -11.35
C PRO A 389 0.99 -13.40 -12.64
N VAL A 390 1.70 -12.40 -13.16
CA VAL A 390 2.43 -12.49 -14.42
C VAL A 390 3.81 -11.91 -14.22
N VAL A 391 4.84 -12.72 -14.47
CA VAL A 391 6.24 -12.31 -14.32
C VAL A 391 6.95 -12.45 -15.64
N GLY A 392 7.67 -11.39 -16.04
CA GLY A 392 8.58 -11.46 -17.17
C GLY A 392 9.98 -11.83 -16.70
N VAL A 393 10.59 -12.81 -17.35
CA VAL A 393 11.93 -13.26 -17.02
C VAL A 393 12.85 -12.91 -18.19
N THR A 394 13.99 -12.30 -17.88
CA THR A 394 15.01 -12.05 -18.89
C THR A 394 16.39 -12.32 -18.30
N THR A 395 17.40 -12.40 -19.15
CA THR A 395 18.75 -12.72 -18.69
C THR A 395 19.66 -11.52 -18.83
N PHE A 396 20.79 -11.55 -18.11
CA PHE A 396 21.83 -10.55 -18.22
C PHE A 396 23.18 -11.25 -18.13
N LYS A 397 24.23 -10.60 -18.65
CA LYS A 397 25.55 -11.18 -18.68
C LYS A 397 26.38 -10.81 -17.45
N ASP A 398 26.35 -9.54 -17.07
CA ASP A 398 27.23 -9.06 -15.99
C ASP A 398 26.51 -8.00 -15.14
N GLU A 399 27.19 -7.57 -14.09
CA GLU A 399 26.61 -6.64 -13.14
C GLU A 399 26.16 -5.32 -13.80
N ALA A 400 26.97 -4.80 -14.71
CA ALA A 400 26.63 -3.54 -15.37
C ALA A 400 25.36 -3.67 -16.20
N GLU A 401 25.19 -4.77 -16.90
CA GLU A 401 23.98 -4.99 -17.68
C GLU A 401 22.77 -5.18 -16.77
N ALA A 402 22.94 -5.90 -15.65
CA ALA A 402 21.84 -6.07 -14.71
C ALA A 402 21.34 -4.73 -14.20
N LEU A 403 22.26 -3.84 -13.83
CA LEU A 403 21.88 -2.54 -13.32
C LEU A 403 21.20 -1.70 -14.40
N ALA A 404 21.71 -1.75 -15.63
CA ALA A 404 21.11 -1.01 -16.72
C ALA A 404 19.67 -1.45 -16.98
N ILE A 405 19.44 -2.77 -17.02
CA ILE A 405 18.07 -3.28 -17.23
C ILE A 405 17.16 -2.93 -16.05
N ALA A 406 17.68 -3.10 -14.83
CA ALA A 406 16.88 -2.81 -13.64
C ALA A 406 16.36 -1.37 -13.66
N ASN A 407 17.19 -0.43 -14.07
CA ASN A 407 16.83 0.98 -14.06
C ASN A 407 16.12 1.45 -15.34
N ASP A 408 15.98 0.58 -16.33
CA ASP A 408 15.35 0.94 -17.60
C ASP A 408 13.84 0.78 -17.52
N THR A 409 13.22 1.64 -16.76
CA THR A 409 11.80 1.69 -16.49
C THR A 409 11.46 3.09 -16.02
N GLU A 410 10.22 3.50 -16.22
CA GLU A 410 9.79 4.79 -15.69
C GLU A 410 9.45 4.72 -14.19
N TYR A 411 9.43 3.52 -13.62
CA TYR A 411 9.07 3.31 -12.21
C TYR A 411 10.31 3.14 -11.34
N GLY A 412 10.09 3.20 -10.03
CA GLY A 412 11.16 3.01 -9.07
C GLY A 412 10.63 2.77 -7.67
N LEU A 413 9.72 1.80 -7.52
CA LEU A 413 9.16 1.54 -6.19
C LEU A 413 10.02 0.57 -5.40
N GLY A 414 10.19 -0.64 -5.90
CA GLY A 414 10.94 -1.65 -5.19
C GLY A 414 11.91 -2.39 -6.11
N ALA A 415 12.78 -3.18 -5.49
CA ALA A 415 13.70 -4.05 -6.19
C ALA A 415 14.19 -5.12 -5.24
N GLY A 416 14.54 -6.27 -5.81
CA GLY A 416 15.20 -7.32 -5.05
C GLY A 416 16.53 -7.66 -5.69
N LEU A 417 17.48 -8.10 -4.87
CA LEU A 417 18.73 -8.62 -5.44
C LEU A 417 19.24 -9.77 -4.59
N TRP A 418 19.83 -10.72 -5.26
CA TRP A 418 20.22 -11.98 -4.66
C TRP A 418 21.66 -12.28 -5.01
N THR A 419 22.52 -12.21 -4.01
CA THR A 419 23.96 -12.45 -4.17
C THR A 419 24.55 -12.71 -2.79
N ARG A 420 25.66 -13.45 -2.74
CA ARG A 420 26.38 -13.65 -1.50
C ARG A 420 27.61 -12.76 -1.42
N ASP A 421 27.84 -11.90 -2.41
CA ASP A 421 28.96 -10.97 -2.46
C ASP A 421 28.53 -9.65 -1.83
N ILE A 422 29.11 -9.33 -0.70
CA ILE A 422 28.68 -8.15 0.05
C ILE A 422 28.98 -6.85 -0.69
N ASN A 423 30.11 -6.81 -1.42
CA ASN A 423 30.44 -5.61 -2.19
C ASN A 423 29.48 -5.38 -3.34
N ARG A 424 29.10 -6.47 -4.02
CA ARG A 424 28.10 -6.36 -5.08
C ARG A 424 26.75 -5.94 -4.51
N ALA A 425 26.38 -6.49 -3.36
CA ALA A 425 25.11 -6.13 -2.73
C ALA A 425 25.05 -4.63 -2.45
N TYR A 426 26.16 -4.06 -1.95
CA TYR A 426 26.21 -2.64 -1.68
C TYR A 426 26.16 -1.81 -2.97
N ARG A 427 26.97 -2.17 -3.95
CA ARG A 427 27.00 -1.42 -5.21
C ARG A 427 25.64 -1.44 -5.91
N MET A 428 25.03 -2.61 -5.99
CA MET A 428 23.74 -2.74 -6.66
C MET A 428 22.65 -2.02 -5.86
N GLY A 429 22.65 -2.19 -4.53
CA GLY A 429 21.66 -1.51 -3.70
C GLY A 429 21.73 0.00 -3.86
N ARG A 430 22.94 0.56 -3.93
CA ARG A 430 23.11 1.99 -4.14
C ARG A 430 22.76 2.41 -5.57
N GLY A 431 23.01 1.54 -6.55
CA GLY A 431 22.82 1.89 -7.95
C GLY A 431 21.39 1.80 -8.45
N ILE A 432 20.58 0.96 -7.83
CA ILE A 432 19.19 0.78 -8.26
C ILE A 432 18.35 2.00 -7.86
N LYS A 433 17.59 2.53 -8.81
CA LYS A 433 16.77 3.73 -8.60
C LYS A 433 15.38 3.31 -8.11
N ALA A 434 15.31 2.89 -6.86
CA ALA A 434 14.06 2.47 -6.23
C ALA A 434 14.09 2.87 -4.76
N GLY A 435 12.91 3.06 -4.18
CA GLY A 435 12.82 3.50 -2.81
C GLY A 435 13.03 2.39 -1.79
N ARG A 436 12.70 1.16 -2.15
CA ARG A 436 12.93 0.00 -1.29
C ARG A 436 13.75 -1.02 -2.06
N VAL A 437 14.92 -1.39 -1.53
CA VAL A 437 15.72 -2.45 -2.14
C VAL A 437 15.91 -3.55 -1.12
N TRP A 438 15.41 -4.74 -1.44
CA TRP A 438 15.59 -5.92 -0.62
C TRP A 438 16.80 -6.71 -1.11
N THR A 439 17.66 -7.12 -0.20
CA THR A 439 18.80 -7.97 -0.54
C THR A 439 18.62 -9.33 0.13
N ASN A 440 18.57 -10.37 -0.69
CA ASN A 440 18.42 -11.76 -0.25
C ASN A 440 17.12 -12.00 0.51
N CYS A 441 16.09 -11.25 0.16
CA CYS A 441 14.73 -11.39 0.66
C CYS A 441 13.80 -10.59 -0.26
N TYR A 442 12.50 -10.72 -0.03
CA TYR A 442 11.51 -9.89 -0.71
C TYR A 442 10.24 -9.87 0.13
N HIS A 443 9.42 -8.86 -0.07
CA HIS A 443 8.10 -8.73 0.57
C HIS A 443 8.15 -8.66 2.09
N LEU A 444 9.20 -8.04 2.64
CA LEU A 444 9.21 -7.73 4.07
C LEU A 444 8.78 -6.26 4.25
N TYR A 445 7.78 -6.03 5.08
CA TYR A 445 7.21 -4.69 5.26
C TYR A 445 7.15 -4.30 6.73
N PRO A 446 8.29 -4.25 7.42
CA PRO A 446 8.26 -3.85 8.83
C PRO A 446 7.88 -2.38 8.95
N ALA A 447 7.11 -2.07 10.00
CA ALA A 447 6.61 -0.72 10.18
C ALA A 447 7.72 0.32 10.33
N HIS A 448 8.87 -0.10 10.81
CA HIS A 448 9.97 0.81 11.08
C HIS A 448 10.98 0.94 9.94
N ALA A 449 10.65 0.44 8.76
CA ALA A 449 11.48 0.63 7.56
C ALA A 449 10.70 1.47 6.55
N ALA A 450 11.32 2.52 6.03
CA ALA A 450 10.64 3.45 5.14
C ALA A 450 10.28 2.81 3.81
N PHE A 451 9.14 3.21 3.26
CA PHE A 451 8.60 2.68 2.02
C PHE A 451 8.17 3.85 1.13
N GLY A 452 8.49 3.76 -0.16
CA GLY A 452 8.04 4.78 -1.10
C GLY A 452 8.82 4.71 -2.38
N GLY A 453 8.44 5.50 -3.36
CA GLY A 453 8.94 5.38 -4.71
C GLY A 453 9.87 6.48 -5.16
N TYR A 454 10.65 6.13 -6.16
CA TYR A 454 11.39 7.06 -7.01
C TYR A 454 10.58 7.26 -8.28
N LYS A 455 10.89 8.32 -9.00
CA LYS A 455 10.35 8.55 -10.35
C LYS A 455 8.83 8.49 -10.34
N LYS A 456 8.21 7.71 -11.24
CA LYS A 456 6.73 7.70 -11.34
C LYS A 456 6.07 6.78 -10.35
N SER A 457 6.82 6.25 -9.39
CA SER A 457 6.23 5.39 -8.35
C SER A 457 5.78 6.16 -7.13
N GLY A 458 6.00 7.45 -7.06
CA GLY A 458 5.37 8.21 -5.99
C GLY A 458 6.18 9.37 -5.48
N VAL A 459 5.54 10.09 -4.55
CA VAL A 459 6.11 11.25 -3.86
C VAL A 459 5.82 11.06 -2.38
N GLY A 460 6.86 11.17 -1.54
CA GLY A 460 6.71 10.97 -0.11
C GLY A 460 7.08 9.57 0.31
N ARG A 461 6.87 9.28 1.58
CA ARG A 461 7.18 7.96 2.14
C ARG A 461 6.05 7.50 3.02
N GLU A 462 5.92 6.18 3.15
CA GLU A 462 5.01 5.51 4.08
C GLU A 462 5.85 4.77 5.10
N THR A 463 5.26 4.47 6.24
CA THR A 463 5.91 3.75 7.33
C THR A 463 7.09 4.54 7.88
N HIS A 464 7.79 3.98 8.92
CA HIS A 464 8.90 4.65 9.56
C HIS A 464 8.46 5.95 10.23
N LYS A 465 9.20 6.37 11.23
CA LYS A 465 8.86 7.59 11.98
C LYS A 465 8.83 8.83 11.09
N MET A 466 9.55 8.81 9.95
CA MET A 466 9.53 9.96 9.06
C MET A 466 8.13 10.24 8.49
N MET A 467 7.24 9.24 8.54
CA MET A 467 5.86 9.44 8.06
C MET A 467 5.14 10.49 8.87
N LEU A 468 5.50 10.66 10.15
CA LEU A 468 4.86 11.70 10.96
C LEU A 468 5.07 13.08 10.36
N ASP A 469 6.22 13.32 9.71
CA ASP A 469 6.46 14.61 9.07
C ASP A 469 5.45 14.90 7.95
N HIS A 470 4.86 13.87 7.37
CA HIS A 470 3.87 14.07 6.31
C HIS A 470 2.47 14.39 6.85
N TYR A 471 2.28 14.29 8.18
CA TYR A 471 0.99 14.59 8.81
C TYR A 471 1.10 15.71 9.83
N GLN A 472 2.22 16.42 9.83
CA GLN A 472 2.50 17.50 10.76
C GLN A 472 3.04 18.70 10.01
N GLN A 473 3.00 19.84 10.66
CA GLN A 473 3.70 21.04 10.20
C GLN A 473 4.47 21.59 11.39
N THR A 474 5.59 22.22 11.10
CA THR A 474 6.46 22.77 12.13
C THR A 474 6.14 24.23 12.37
N LYS A 475 5.89 24.59 13.61
CA LYS A 475 5.75 25.99 14.00
C LYS A 475 7.02 26.41 14.70
N ASN A 476 7.57 27.54 14.29
CA ASN A 476 8.67 28.19 15.01
C ASN A 476 8.08 29.26 15.92
N LEU A 477 8.33 29.12 17.21
CA LEU A 477 8.04 30.18 18.18
C LEU A 477 9.35 30.83 18.56
N LEU A 478 9.47 32.11 18.29
CA LEU A 478 10.67 32.87 18.60
C LEU A 478 10.30 33.79 19.73
N VAL A 479 10.86 33.57 20.91
CA VAL A 479 10.47 34.27 22.12
C VAL A 479 11.66 35.10 22.60
N SER A 480 11.43 36.40 22.73
CA SER A 480 12.44 37.32 23.25
C SER A 480 12.12 37.69 24.70
N TYR A 481 13.12 37.57 25.52
CA TYR A 481 13.06 38.05 26.93
C TYR A 481 13.72 39.42 27.10
N ASP A 482 14.20 40.02 26.00
CA ASP A 482 14.82 41.34 26.01
C ASP A 482 13.74 42.40 26.05
N ILE A 483 13.86 43.36 26.96
CA ILE A 483 12.88 44.44 27.09
C ILE A 483 13.26 45.68 26.30
N ASN A 484 14.41 45.68 25.65
CA ASN A 484 14.90 46.85 24.94
C ASN A 484 14.42 46.87 23.50
N PRO A 485 14.12 48.08 22.97
CA PRO A 485 13.77 48.16 21.55
C PRO A 485 14.98 47.85 20.67
N LEU A 486 14.70 47.43 19.42
CA LEU A 486 15.76 47.19 18.47
C LEU A 486 16.51 48.44 18.02
N GLY A 487 15.88 49.59 18.07
CA GLY A 487 16.52 50.86 17.75
C GLY A 487 16.46 51.24 16.27
N PHE A 488 15.54 50.65 15.52
CA PHE A 488 15.38 51.02 14.12
C PHE A 488 14.52 52.29 13.93
N PHE A 489 13.72 52.62 14.91
CA PHE A 489 12.82 53.78 14.77
C PHE A 489 12.87 54.65 15.99
#